data_7f4ff0549fd859a6358eab7d44d8d230
#
_entry.id   7f4ff0549fd859a6358eab7d44d8d230
#
_cell.length_a   1.000
_cell.length_b   1.000
_cell.length_c   1.000
_cell.angle_alpha   90.00
_cell.angle_beta   90.00
_cell.angle_gamma   90.00
#
_symmetry.space_group_name_H-M   'P 1'
#
loop_
_entity.id
_entity.type
_entity.pdbx_description
1 polymer ?
#
loop_
_entity_poly.entity_id
_entity_poly.type
_entity_poly.pdbx_seq_one_letter_code
_entity_poly.pdbx_strand_id
1 'polypeptide(L)'
;MIKTFIIFLSVFLVSNITNASERAPTINVGVYISQPFVMSENNKLTGLAVDLWLGYASKNGLKTIFTEYPTIDALLNATRNGNIDVAVSNITLTEERARYLTFSFPWYDSGLRIMVKTGQKAPLKEFFSELTDDGHIRVYLLIVVVIIMGTFVLTILDRKLDVSFPRSWFAGLAESFYHVMSIVTTGKTSHKLLFGSVGKIIAGIWMVCGVTVIAYITSSITSTMTTSKLQSVVHNINDLSDKKTGVRIGSEAEKYLKSKGMDTKPFTNLTEAVSALNNNEITAIIADSPSLEYYVRTNPYSGVKIVGPIFHPEKFGFALPLNSEHTHKLTTYLIGLHESGELYN
;
A
#
# COMPACT_ATOMS: atom_id res chain seq x y z
N MET A 1 38.57 57.94 -57.27
CA MET A 1 37.92 58.18 -55.98
C MET A 1 36.56 57.46 -55.83
N ILE A 2 35.69 57.44 -56.79
CA ILE A 2 34.32 56.80 -56.67
C ILE A 2 34.38 55.26 -56.54
N LYS A 3 35.33 54.59 -57.28
CA LYS A 3 35.44 53.10 -57.15
C LYS A 3 35.95 52.65 -55.82
N THR A 4 36.76 53.38 -55.09
CA THR A 4 37.29 53.03 -53.75
C THR A 4 36.26 53.28 -52.69
N PHE A 5 35.30 54.18 -52.87
CA PHE A 5 34.20 54.45 -51.93
C PHE A 5 33.15 53.40 -51.99
N ILE A 6 32.90 52.80 -53.18
CA ILE A 6 31.91 51.71 -53.32
C ILE A 6 32.41 50.41 -52.67
N ILE A 7 33.72 50.12 -52.72
CA ILE A 7 34.30 48.92 -52.04
C ILE A 7 34.26 49.07 -50.51
N PHE A 8 34.49 50.30 -50.00
CA PHE A 8 34.38 50.54 -48.53
C PHE A 8 32.96 50.46 -48.03
N LEU A 9 31.95 50.87 -48.80
CA LEU A 9 30.55 50.81 -48.44
C LEU A 9 30.03 49.38 -48.50
N SER A 10 30.52 48.53 -49.41
CA SER A 10 30.14 47.10 -49.47
C SER A 10 30.76 46.24 -48.33
N VAL A 11 31.97 46.61 -47.87
CA VAL A 11 32.61 45.96 -46.72
C VAL A 11 31.89 46.31 -45.37
N PHE A 12 31.38 47.58 -45.30
CA PHE A 12 30.63 48.00 -44.10
C PHE A 12 29.22 47.44 -44.03
N LEU A 13 28.61 47.04 -45.17
CA LEU A 13 27.29 46.40 -45.21
C LEU A 13 27.33 44.87 -44.87
N VAL A 14 28.49 44.24 -45.08
CA VAL A 14 28.67 42.80 -44.76
C VAL A 14 29.06 42.58 -43.30
N SER A 15 29.55 43.62 -42.58
CA SER A 15 30.00 43.51 -41.18
C SER A 15 28.86 43.60 -40.16
N ASN A 16 27.61 43.84 -40.56
CA ASN A 16 26.45 43.90 -39.68
C ASN A 16 25.50 42.68 -39.76
N ILE A 17 25.98 41.56 -40.32
CA ILE A 17 25.38 40.27 -39.97
C ILE A 17 25.91 39.93 -38.57
N THR A 18 25.43 40.69 -37.58
CA THR A 18 25.53 40.29 -36.19
C THR A 18 24.92 38.90 -36.10
N ASN A 19 25.75 37.93 -35.70
CA ASN A 19 25.29 36.69 -35.12
C ASN A 19 24.30 37.07 -34.01
N ALA A 20 23.03 37.25 -34.35
CA ALA A 20 21.96 37.06 -33.40
C ALA A 20 22.09 35.59 -32.99
N SER A 21 22.89 35.32 -31.97
CA SER A 21 22.82 34.08 -31.22
C SER A 21 21.35 33.95 -30.84
N GLU A 22 20.59 33.20 -31.61
CA GLU A 22 19.22 32.83 -31.24
C GLU A 22 19.31 32.23 -29.85
N ARG A 23 19.10 33.08 -28.85
CA ARG A 23 18.95 32.57 -27.48
C ARG A 23 17.77 31.61 -27.54
N ALA A 24 18.02 30.33 -27.22
CA ALA A 24 16.98 29.33 -27.12
C ALA A 24 15.78 29.93 -26.38
N PRO A 25 14.57 29.85 -26.95
CA PRO A 25 13.38 30.39 -26.31
C PRO A 25 13.23 29.75 -24.92
N THR A 26 13.01 30.60 -23.91
CA THR A 26 12.90 30.19 -22.53
C THR A 26 11.43 29.91 -22.19
N ILE A 27 11.18 28.81 -21.53
CA ILE A 27 9.85 28.39 -21.10
C ILE A 27 9.80 28.19 -19.57
N ASN A 28 8.79 28.76 -18.92
CA ASN A 28 8.59 28.67 -17.49
C ASN A 28 7.72 27.45 -17.17
N VAL A 29 8.27 26.51 -16.42
CA VAL A 29 7.65 25.23 -16.08
C VAL A 29 7.36 25.18 -14.59
N GLY A 30 6.09 25.06 -14.24
CA GLY A 30 5.70 24.79 -12.86
C GLY A 30 5.74 23.30 -12.57
N VAL A 31 6.21 22.94 -11.37
CA VAL A 31 6.22 21.56 -10.90
C VAL A 31 5.62 21.46 -9.51
N TYR A 32 5.02 20.31 -9.22
CA TYR A 32 4.61 19.90 -7.88
C TYR A 32 5.26 18.55 -7.58
N ILE A 33 5.94 18.45 -6.43
CA ILE A 33 6.62 17.21 -6.03
C ILE A 33 5.61 16.10 -5.76
N SER A 34 5.67 15.06 -6.55
CA SER A 34 4.80 13.88 -6.47
C SER A 34 5.53 12.65 -6.99
N GLN A 35 6.13 11.92 -6.08
CA GLN A 35 6.88 10.70 -6.42
C GLN A 35 5.95 9.60 -6.97
N PRO A 36 6.40 8.83 -7.98
CA PRO A 36 7.70 8.85 -8.67
C PRO A 36 7.77 9.81 -9.87
N PHE A 37 6.75 10.61 -10.14
CA PHE A 37 6.62 11.42 -11.36
C PHE A 37 7.47 12.69 -11.36
N VAL A 38 7.53 13.36 -10.19
CA VAL A 38 8.38 14.52 -9.93
C VAL A 38 9.06 14.33 -8.58
N MET A 39 10.36 14.25 -8.58
CA MET A 39 11.20 14.10 -7.39
C MET A 39 12.24 15.22 -7.36
N SER A 40 12.67 15.62 -6.17
CA SER A 40 13.75 16.57 -5.98
C SER A 40 14.89 15.89 -5.22
N GLU A 41 16.02 15.72 -5.88
CA GLU A 41 17.24 15.13 -5.32
C GLU A 41 18.42 16.07 -5.55
N ASN A 42 19.08 16.49 -4.48
CA ASN A 42 20.22 17.41 -4.57
C ASN A 42 19.96 18.69 -5.41
N ASN A 43 18.80 19.30 -5.26
CA ASN A 43 18.32 20.45 -6.05
C ASN A 43 18.15 20.16 -7.56
N LYS A 44 18.12 18.93 -7.97
CA LYS A 44 17.82 18.51 -9.34
C LYS A 44 16.46 17.84 -9.38
N LEU A 45 15.61 18.26 -10.30
CA LEU A 45 14.33 17.60 -10.54
C LEU A 45 14.55 16.37 -11.43
N THR A 46 13.90 15.28 -11.07
CA THR A 46 13.93 13.98 -11.77
C THR A 46 12.54 13.34 -11.74
N GLY A 47 12.35 12.26 -12.47
CA GLY A 47 11.11 11.49 -12.50
C GLY A 47 10.42 11.54 -13.85
N LEU A 48 9.49 10.60 -14.06
CA LEU A 48 8.91 10.35 -15.38
C LEU A 48 8.33 11.61 -16.05
N ALA A 49 7.59 12.43 -15.31
CA ALA A 49 7.01 13.66 -15.87
C ALA A 49 8.11 14.68 -16.27
N VAL A 50 9.16 14.78 -15.45
CA VAL A 50 10.30 15.67 -15.73
C VAL A 50 11.07 15.19 -16.95
N ASP A 51 11.32 13.89 -17.06
CA ASP A 51 12.08 13.29 -18.16
C ASP A 51 11.34 13.45 -19.49
N LEU A 52 10.02 13.19 -19.50
CA LEU A 52 9.17 13.43 -20.68
C LEU A 52 9.20 14.89 -21.12
N TRP A 53 9.12 15.82 -20.17
CA TRP A 53 9.20 17.25 -20.45
C TRP A 53 10.57 17.65 -21.01
N LEU A 54 11.65 17.22 -20.37
CA LEU A 54 13.01 17.54 -20.79
C LEU A 54 13.32 16.98 -22.19
N GLY A 55 12.80 15.78 -22.51
CA GLY A 55 12.88 15.20 -23.85
C GLY A 55 12.20 16.09 -24.90
N TYR A 56 10.98 16.57 -24.61
CA TYR A 56 10.27 17.53 -25.45
C TYR A 56 11.05 18.85 -25.61
N ALA A 57 11.50 19.42 -24.51
CA ALA A 57 12.22 20.68 -24.49
C ALA A 57 13.53 20.60 -25.31
N SER A 58 14.29 19.51 -25.14
CA SER A 58 15.52 19.24 -25.89
C SER A 58 15.24 19.13 -27.38
N LYS A 59 14.22 18.38 -27.81
CA LYS A 59 13.86 18.22 -29.23
C LYS A 59 13.45 19.53 -29.90
N ASN A 60 12.89 20.47 -29.12
CA ASN A 60 12.44 21.76 -29.61
C ASN A 60 13.41 22.93 -29.32
N GLY A 61 14.60 22.66 -28.79
CA GLY A 61 15.60 23.68 -28.47
C GLY A 61 15.14 24.68 -27.40
N LEU A 62 14.29 24.25 -26.46
CA LEU A 62 13.73 25.10 -25.39
C LEU A 62 14.62 25.09 -24.16
N LYS A 63 14.85 26.26 -23.56
CA LYS A 63 15.48 26.40 -22.26
C LYS A 63 14.41 26.41 -21.17
N THR A 64 14.41 25.43 -20.28
CA THR A 64 13.43 25.30 -19.21
C THR A 64 13.88 26.02 -17.94
N ILE A 65 12.96 26.78 -17.32
CA ILE A 65 13.08 27.31 -15.96
C ILE A 65 12.00 26.66 -15.11
N PHE A 66 12.42 25.89 -14.11
CA PHE A 66 11.48 25.22 -13.19
C PHE A 66 11.16 26.09 -11.99
N THR A 67 9.87 26.11 -11.61
CA THR A 67 9.36 26.73 -10.37
C THR A 67 8.53 25.69 -9.62
N GLU A 68 8.88 25.42 -8.37
CA GLU A 68 8.15 24.48 -7.53
C GLU A 68 6.96 25.16 -6.83
N TYR A 69 5.83 24.46 -6.81
CA TYR A 69 4.59 24.90 -6.16
C TYR A 69 4.24 23.98 -5.00
N PRO A 70 3.73 24.54 -3.87
CA PRO A 70 3.48 23.76 -2.65
C PRO A 70 2.27 22.84 -2.73
N THR A 71 1.34 23.11 -3.64
CA THR A 71 0.12 22.31 -3.84
C THR A 71 -0.23 22.21 -5.32
N ILE A 72 -1.00 21.16 -5.67
CA ILE A 72 -1.49 21.00 -7.04
C ILE A 72 -2.41 22.17 -7.45
N ASP A 73 -3.23 22.69 -6.54
CA ASP A 73 -4.12 23.83 -6.81
C ASP A 73 -3.33 25.12 -7.06
N ALA A 74 -2.25 25.35 -6.32
CA ALA A 74 -1.37 26.50 -6.57
C ALA A 74 -0.71 26.39 -7.95
N LEU A 75 -0.25 25.20 -8.34
CA LEU A 75 0.31 24.92 -9.65
C LEU A 75 -0.72 25.18 -10.78
N LEU A 76 -1.93 24.62 -10.67
CA LEU A 76 -2.99 24.77 -11.66
C LEU A 76 -3.46 26.23 -11.78
N ASN A 77 -3.56 26.96 -10.66
CA ASN A 77 -3.90 28.37 -10.65
C ASN A 77 -2.81 29.23 -11.32
N ALA A 78 -1.53 28.94 -11.08
CA ALA A 78 -0.43 29.61 -11.76
C ALA A 78 -0.45 29.38 -13.27
N THR A 79 -0.77 28.16 -13.70
CA THR A 79 -0.95 27.81 -15.13
C THR A 79 -2.12 28.56 -15.73
N ARG A 80 -3.29 28.54 -15.05
CA ARG A 80 -4.49 29.24 -15.50
C ARG A 80 -4.26 30.74 -15.71
N ASN A 81 -3.51 31.36 -14.81
CA ASN A 81 -3.24 32.79 -14.83
C ASN A 81 -2.09 33.17 -15.81
N GLY A 82 -1.47 32.21 -16.49
CA GLY A 82 -0.36 32.44 -17.40
C GLY A 82 0.96 32.83 -16.71
N ASN A 83 1.09 32.58 -15.41
CA ASN A 83 2.35 32.83 -14.67
C ASN A 83 3.42 31.80 -15.02
N ILE A 84 3.01 30.66 -15.55
CA ILE A 84 3.84 29.59 -16.11
C ILE A 84 3.25 29.11 -17.42
N ASP A 85 4.10 28.59 -18.30
CA ASP A 85 3.72 28.17 -19.64
C ASP A 85 3.19 26.73 -19.64
N VAL A 86 3.64 25.91 -18.70
CA VAL A 86 3.21 24.51 -18.55
C VAL A 86 3.36 24.02 -17.11
N ALA A 87 2.43 23.22 -16.67
CA ALA A 87 2.49 22.47 -15.41
C ALA A 87 2.93 21.01 -15.70
N VAL A 88 4.03 20.60 -15.10
CA VAL A 88 4.65 19.29 -15.25
C VAL A 88 4.56 18.53 -13.93
N SER A 89 3.58 17.65 -13.83
CA SER A 89 3.36 16.74 -12.71
C SER A 89 2.35 15.66 -13.13
N ASN A 90 1.99 14.74 -12.22
CA ASN A 90 0.90 13.77 -12.42
C ASN A 90 -0.47 14.45 -12.28
N ILE A 91 -0.82 15.26 -13.27
CA ILE A 91 -2.06 16.04 -13.26
C ILE A 91 -3.17 15.20 -13.88
N THR A 92 -4.16 14.82 -13.07
CA THR A 92 -5.34 14.10 -13.55
C THR A 92 -6.16 14.98 -14.49
N LEU A 93 -6.47 14.47 -15.67
CA LEU A 93 -7.37 15.09 -16.64
C LEU A 93 -8.80 14.96 -16.11
N THR A 94 -9.44 16.10 -15.83
CA THR A 94 -10.85 16.14 -15.44
C THR A 94 -11.63 17.16 -16.27
N GLU A 95 -12.93 16.93 -16.41
CA GLU A 95 -13.83 17.89 -17.10
C GLU A 95 -13.77 19.28 -16.45
N GLU A 96 -13.77 19.34 -15.12
CA GLU A 96 -13.69 20.59 -14.38
C GLU A 96 -12.43 21.39 -14.76
N ARG A 97 -11.27 20.74 -14.74
CA ARG A 97 -9.99 21.40 -15.08
C ARG A 97 -9.91 21.77 -16.56
N ALA A 98 -10.48 20.95 -17.45
CA ALA A 98 -10.51 21.19 -18.88
C ALA A 98 -11.34 22.43 -19.29
N ARG A 99 -12.18 22.96 -18.41
CA ARG A 99 -12.93 24.20 -18.65
C ARG A 99 -12.05 25.44 -18.61
N TYR A 100 -10.90 25.38 -17.94
CA TYR A 100 -10.01 26.54 -17.76
C TYR A 100 -8.52 26.26 -18.05
N LEU A 101 -8.16 25.03 -18.43
CA LEU A 101 -6.83 24.62 -18.86
C LEU A 101 -6.95 23.74 -20.11
N THR A 102 -5.88 23.69 -20.88
CA THR A 102 -5.70 22.72 -21.96
C THR A 102 -4.75 21.62 -21.49
N PHE A 103 -4.99 20.39 -21.91
CA PHE A 103 -4.14 19.25 -21.55
C PHE A 103 -3.38 18.71 -22.77
N SER A 104 -2.20 18.19 -22.54
CA SER A 104 -1.47 17.39 -23.50
C SER A 104 -2.17 16.04 -23.73
N PHE A 105 -1.70 15.27 -24.71
CA PHE A 105 -2.01 13.84 -24.78
C PHE A 105 -1.71 13.16 -23.43
N PRO A 106 -2.59 12.29 -22.91
CA PRO A 106 -2.33 11.59 -21.66
C PRO A 106 -1.13 10.63 -21.81
N TRP A 107 -0.18 10.77 -20.92
CA TRP A 107 1.07 10.01 -20.96
C TRP A 107 1.13 8.88 -19.93
N TYR A 108 0.16 8.80 -19.02
CA TYR A 108 0.11 7.74 -18.01
C TYR A 108 -1.33 7.40 -17.64
N ASP A 109 -1.65 6.09 -17.61
CA ASP A 109 -2.91 5.58 -17.11
C ASP A 109 -2.77 5.15 -15.65
N SER A 110 -3.63 5.65 -14.80
CA SER A 110 -3.60 5.48 -13.36
C SER A 110 -5.01 5.22 -12.81
N GLY A 111 -5.13 5.34 -11.52
CA GLY A 111 -6.36 5.32 -10.75
C GLY A 111 -6.05 5.29 -9.26
N LEU A 112 -7.08 5.41 -8.46
CA LEU A 112 -6.94 5.46 -7.02
C LEU A 112 -6.80 4.07 -6.42
N ARG A 113 -6.02 3.95 -5.35
CA ARG A 113 -5.91 2.75 -4.49
C ARG A 113 -5.93 3.13 -3.03
N ILE A 114 -6.11 2.12 -2.21
CA ILE A 114 -6.22 2.25 -0.77
C ILE A 114 -4.94 1.73 -0.13
N MET A 115 -4.34 2.52 0.74
CA MET A 115 -3.25 2.12 1.62
C MET A 115 -3.75 2.06 3.05
N VAL A 116 -3.46 0.99 3.75
CA VAL A 116 -3.82 0.77 5.15
C VAL A 116 -2.59 0.39 5.97
N LYS A 117 -2.68 0.54 7.28
CA LYS A 117 -1.66 0.03 8.19
C LYS A 117 -1.56 -1.49 8.04
N THR A 118 -0.36 -2.00 7.91
CA THR A 118 -0.13 -3.45 7.99
C THR A 118 -0.54 -3.90 9.37
N GLY A 119 -1.47 -4.87 9.46
CA GLY A 119 -1.82 -5.46 10.74
C GLY A 119 -0.53 -5.88 11.43
N GLN A 120 -0.25 -5.31 12.59
CA GLN A 120 0.79 -5.86 13.44
C GLN A 120 0.47 -7.35 13.56
N LYS A 121 1.49 -8.22 13.40
CA LYS A 121 1.35 -9.61 13.81
C LYS A 121 0.77 -9.52 15.21
N ALA A 122 -0.46 -10.00 15.37
CA ALA A 122 -1.18 -9.83 16.63
C ALA A 122 -0.23 -10.20 17.76
N PRO A 123 0.08 -9.30 18.69
CA PRO A 123 0.89 -9.67 19.82
C PRO A 123 0.19 -10.87 20.48
N LEU A 124 0.95 -11.81 21.01
CA LEU A 124 0.40 -13.00 21.64
C LEU A 124 -0.83 -12.69 22.52
N LYS A 125 -0.85 -11.50 23.11
CA LYS A 125 -1.97 -10.99 23.91
C LYS A 125 -3.28 -10.81 23.10
N GLU A 126 -3.22 -10.31 21.88
CA GLU A 126 -4.39 -10.16 21.00
C GLU A 126 -4.88 -11.52 20.49
N PHE A 127 -3.96 -12.44 20.16
CA PHE A 127 -4.28 -13.82 19.83
C PHE A 127 -5.03 -14.52 20.99
N PHE A 128 -4.58 -14.33 22.22
CA PHE A 128 -5.28 -14.86 23.39
C PHE A 128 -6.61 -14.17 23.67
N SER A 129 -6.76 -12.86 23.38
CA SER A 129 -8.04 -12.18 23.52
C SER A 129 -9.07 -12.65 22.48
N GLU A 130 -8.67 -12.87 21.23
CA GLU A 130 -9.54 -13.43 20.20
C GLU A 130 -10.01 -14.86 20.56
N LEU A 131 -9.12 -15.71 21.12
CA LEU A 131 -9.50 -17.03 21.63
C LEU A 131 -10.52 -16.95 22.79
N THR A 132 -10.51 -15.87 23.58
CA THR A 132 -11.48 -15.64 24.65
C THR A 132 -12.83 -15.19 24.12
N ASP A 133 -12.84 -14.27 23.16
CA ASP A 133 -14.06 -13.67 22.62
C ASP A 133 -14.88 -14.69 21.81
N ASP A 134 -14.25 -15.62 21.10
CA ASP A 134 -14.90 -16.70 20.35
C ASP A 134 -15.41 -17.87 21.24
N GLY A 135 -15.26 -17.77 22.56
CA GLY A 135 -15.76 -18.79 23.52
C GLY A 135 -14.91 -20.06 23.59
N HIS A 136 -13.82 -20.16 22.84
CA HIS A 136 -12.95 -21.34 22.80
C HIS A 136 -12.26 -21.62 24.13
N ILE A 137 -12.04 -20.61 24.96
CA ILE A 137 -11.39 -20.77 26.28
C ILE A 137 -12.18 -21.65 27.22
N ARG A 138 -13.53 -21.64 27.13
CA ARG A 138 -14.37 -22.51 27.94
C ARG A 138 -14.17 -23.99 27.59
N VAL A 139 -14.02 -24.27 26.30
CA VAL A 139 -13.76 -25.63 25.79
C VAL A 139 -12.37 -26.09 26.19
N TYR A 140 -11.34 -25.25 26.08
CA TYR A 140 -10.00 -25.59 26.56
C TYR A 140 -9.96 -25.87 28.06
N LEU A 141 -10.66 -25.07 28.86
CA LEU A 141 -10.76 -25.27 30.29
C LEU A 141 -11.45 -26.58 30.61
N LEU A 142 -12.54 -26.94 29.91
CA LEU A 142 -13.22 -28.22 30.03
C LEU A 142 -12.27 -29.39 29.68
N ILE A 143 -11.49 -29.28 28.60
CA ILE A 143 -10.51 -30.30 28.22
C ILE A 143 -9.47 -30.51 29.33
N VAL A 144 -8.94 -29.42 29.91
CA VAL A 144 -7.98 -29.50 31.03
C VAL A 144 -8.61 -30.19 32.23
N VAL A 145 -9.85 -29.86 32.59
CA VAL A 145 -10.58 -30.53 33.71
C VAL A 145 -10.75 -32.00 33.43
N VAL A 146 -11.12 -32.40 32.21
CA VAL A 146 -11.31 -33.81 31.84
C VAL A 146 -9.97 -34.58 31.93
N ILE A 147 -8.84 -33.96 31.48
CA ILE A 147 -7.50 -34.56 31.58
C ILE A 147 -7.12 -34.77 33.05
N ILE A 148 -7.30 -33.75 33.89
CA ILE A 148 -7.01 -33.84 35.33
C ILE A 148 -7.86 -34.93 35.99
N MET A 149 -9.16 -34.96 35.72
CA MET A 149 -10.09 -35.96 36.26
C MET A 149 -9.71 -37.37 35.79
N GLY A 150 -9.43 -37.55 34.51
CA GLY A 150 -8.95 -38.81 33.94
C GLY A 150 -7.66 -39.31 34.58
N THR A 151 -6.68 -38.41 34.77
CA THR A 151 -5.42 -38.70 35.47
C THR A 151 -5.68 -39.17 36.89
N PHE A 152 -6.54 -38.47 37.61
CA PHE A 152 -6.83 -38.80 39.00
C PHE A 152 -7.55 -40.16 39.13
N VAL A 153 -8.54 -40.42 38.29
CA VAL A 153 -9.28 -41.69 38.24
C VAL A 153 -8.33 -42.86 37.91
N LEU A 154 -7.48 -42.68 36.88
CA LEU A 154 -6.50 -43.69 36.47
C LEU A 154 -5.50 -43.99 37.60
N THR A 155 -4.99 -42.97 38.29
CA THR A 155 -4.09 -43.13 39.44
C THR A 155 -4.72 -43.98 40.55
N ILE A 156 -5.99 -43.75 40.88
CA ILE A 156 -6.71 -44.51 41.91
C ILE A 156 -6.89 -45.98 41.49
N LEU A 157 -7.24 -46.20 40.21
CA LEU A 157 -7.46 -47.55 39.69
C LEU A 157 -6.17 -48.35 39.63
N ASP A 158 -5.09 -47.77 39.07
CA ASP A 158 -3.80 -48.43 38.94
C ASP A 158 -3.16 -48.72 40.31
N ARG A 159 -3.32 -47.84 41.30
CA ARG A 159 -2.87 -48.13 42.69
C ARG A 159 -3.58 -49.30 43.31
N LYS A 160 -4.83 -49.58 42.95
CA LYS A 160 -5.59 -50.72 43.48
C LYS A 160 -5.32 -52.02 42.75
N LEU A 161 -5.02 -51.96 41.45
CA LEU A 161 -5.02 -53.11 40.55
C LEU A 161 -3.63 -53.53 40.09
N ASP A 162 -2.65 -52.63 40.09
CA ASP A 162 -1.28 -52.93 39.69
C ASP A 162 -0.32 -52.88 40.88
N VAL A 163 0.25 -54.06 41.21
CA VAL A 163 1.22 -54.19 42.29
C VAL A 163 2.54 -53.47 41.98
N SER A 164 2.86 -53.30 40.71
CA SER A 164 4.09 -52.64 40.24
C SER A 164 3.94 -51.12 40.15
N PHE A 165 2.73 -50.56 40.33
CA PHE A 165 2.47 -49.13 40.25
C PHE A 165 3.10 -48.33 41.38
N PRO A 166 3.68 -47.14 41.17
CA PRO A 166 4.32 -46.32 42.19
C PRO A 166 3.40 -46.04 43.39
N ARG A 167 3.85 -46.33 44.60
CA ARG A 167 3.09 -46.12 45.84
C ARG A 167 3.04 -44.68 46.32
N SER A 168 4.01 -43.82 45.91
CA SER A 168 3.96 -42.37 46.20
C SER A 168 2.88 -41.68 45.37
N TRP A 169 2.18 -40.69 45.95
CA TRP A 169 1.13 -39.99 45.25
C TRP A 169 1.66 -39.19 44.03
N PHE A 170 2.79 -38.54 44.23
CA PHE A 170 3.39 -37.71 43.17
C PHE A 170 3.87 -38.56 41.96
N ALA A 171 4.57 -39.67 42.26
CA ALA A 171 5.04 -40.55 41.19
C ALA A 171 3.86 -41.26 40.47
N GLY A 172 2.82 -41.67 41.21
CA GLY A 172 1.63 -42.25 40.61
C GLY A 172 0.86 -41.28 39.73
N LEU A 173 0.68 -40.03 40.18
CA LEU A 173 0.05 -38.99 39.40
C LEU A 173 0.86 -38.67 38.10
N ALA A 174 2.18 -38.59 38.20
CA ALA A 174 3.04 -38.34 37.07
C ALA A 174 2.94 -39.47 36.02
N GLU A 175 2.95 -40.73 36.47
CA GLU A 175 2.80 -41.90 35.59
C GLU A 175 1.44 -41.90 34.89
N SER A 176 0.35 -41.70 35.63
CA SER A 176 -0.99 -41.65 35.06
C SER A 176 -1.19 -40.47 34.13
N PHE A 177 -0.62 -39.29 34.45
CA PHE A 177 -0.65 -38.13 33.56
C PHE A 177 0.09 -38.42 32.24
N TYR A 178 1.26 -39.04 32.31
CA TYR A 178 2.00 -39.45 31.10
C TYR A 178 1.17 -40.42 30.24
N HIS A 179 0.48 -41.39 30.83
CA HIS A 179 -0.41 -42.31 30.12
C HIS A 179 -1.58 -41.61 29.46
N VAL A 180 -2.30 -40.74 30.20
CA VAL A 180 -3.42 -39.96 29.66
C VAL A 180 -2.96 -39.09 28.50
N MET A 181 -1.83 -38.38 28.67
CA MET A 181 -1.28 -37.54 27.59
C MET A 181 -0.78 -38.35 26.38
N SER A 182 -0.18 -39.54 26.62
CA SER A 182 0.24 -40.43 25.54
C SER A 182 -0.94 -40.89 24.68
N ILE A 183 -2.06 -41.25 25.30
CA ILE A 183 -3.28 -41.63 24.57
C ILE A 183 -3.87 -40.43 23.83
N VAL A 184 -3.93 -39.25 24.44
CA VAL A 184 -4.45 -38.03 23.81
C VAL A 184 -3.59 -37.60 22.59
N THR A 185 -2.27 -37.69 22.72
CA THR A 185 -1.36 -37.16 21.69
C THR A 185 -1.00 -38.16 20.58
N THR A 186 -0.82 -39.43 20.91
CA THR A 186 -0.36 -40.47 19.99
C THR A 186 -1.35 -41.55 19.67
N GLY A 187 -2.48 -41.63 20.41
CA GLY A 187 -3.45 -42.70 20.30
C GLY A 187 -2.89 -44.08 20.72
N LYS A 188 -1.73 -44.14 21.38
CA LYS A 188 -1.12 -45.40 21.80
C LYS A 188 -1.26 -45.57 23.30
N THR A 189 -1.71 -46.75 23.72
CA THR A 189 -1.73 -47.14 25.14
C THR A 189 -0.35 -47.68 25.49
N SER A 190 0.31 -47.05 26.46
CA SER A 190 1.61 -47.47 26.98
C SER A 190 1.49 -48.53 28.09
N HIS A 191 0.29 -48.85 28.51
CA HIS A 191 0.04 -49.68 29.71
C HIS A 191 -0.46 -51.09 29.41
N LYS A 192 -0.12 -52.04 30.27
CA LYS A 192 -0.74 -53.37 30.31
C LYS A 192 -2.24 -53.19 30.58
N LEU A 193 -3.06 -53.76 29.69
CA LEU A 193 -4.52 -53.67 29.81
C LEU A 193 -4.99 -54.51 30.99
N LEU A 194 -5.05 -53.91 32.19
CA LEU A 194 -5.43 -54.58 33.45
C LEU A 194 -6.89 -55.00 33.52
N PHE A 195 -7.75 -54.42 32.65
CA PHE A 195 -9.19 -54.66 32.65
C PHE A 195 -9.68 -55.63 31.54
N GLY A 196 -8.81 -56.43 30.92
CA GLY A 196 -9.19 -57.35 29.88
C GLY A 196 -9.94 -56.70 28.70
N SER A 197 -11.06 -57.26 28.27
CA SER A 197 -11.85 -56.75 27.14
C SER A 197 -12.52 -55.40 27.40
N VAL A 198 -12.97 -55.16 28.64
CA VAL A 198 -13.61 -53.90 29.04
C VAL A 198 -12.58 -52.74 28.98
N GLY A 199 -11.37 -52.99 29.50
CA GLY A 199 -10.30 -51.99 29.43
C GLY A 199 -9.92 -51.61 27.99
N LYS A 200 -9.96 -52.56 27.06
CA LYS A 200 -9.72 -52.30 25.62
C LYS A 200 -10.78 -51.38 25.01
N ILE A 201 -12.06 -51.59 25.36
CA ILE A 201 -13.18 -50.77 24.90
C ILE A 201 -13.03 -49.34 25.44
N ILE A 202 -12.78 -49.19 26.74
CA ILE A 202 -12.61 -47.88 27.38
C ILE A 202 -11.41 -47.14 26.78
N ALA A 203 -10.28 -47.83 26.56
CA ALA A 203 -9.11 -47.25 25.89
C ALA A 203 -9.42 -46.80 24.44
N GLY A 204 -10.21 -47.60 23.72
CA GLY A 204 -10.66 -47.23 22.35
C GLY A 204 -11.51 -45.96 22.33
N ILE A 205 -12.48 -45.85 23.25
CA ILE A 205 -13.31 -44.64 23.39
C ILE A 205 -12.42 -43.44 23.75
N TRP A 206 -11.49 -43.61 24.68
CA TRP A 206 -10.56 -42.55 25.09
C TRP A 206 -9.64 -42.09 23.94
N MET A 207 -9.18 -43.01 23.08
CA MET A 207 -8.42 -42.66 21.87
C MET A 207 -9.23 -41.78 20.91
N VAL A 208 -10.50 -42.13 20.67
CA VAL A 208 -11.37 -41.30 19.81
C VAL A 208 -11.55 -39.90 20.40
N CYS A 209 -11.77 -39.80 21.71
CA CYS A 209 -11.84 -38.52 22.41
C CYS A 209 -10.54 -37.72 22.25
N GLY A 210 -9.37 -38.36 22.39
CA GLY A 210 -8.07 -37.72 22.23
C GLY A 210 -7.86 -37.15 20.81
N VAL A 211 -8.15 -37.93 19.78
CA VAL A 211 -8.07 -37.48 18.37
C VAL A 211 -9.02 -36.29 18.11
N THR A 212 -10.23 -36.36 18.67
CA THR A 212 -11.22 -35.28 18.54
C THR A 212 -10.74 -34.01 19.22
N VAL A 213 -10.09 -34.08 20.37
CA VAL A 213 -9.50 -32.92 21.06
C VAL A 213 -8.41 -32.26 20.22
N ILE A 214 -7.48 -33.07 19.66
CA ILE A 214 -6.41 -32.53 18.78
C ILE A 214 -7.01 -31.89 17.53
N ALA A 215 -7.98 -32.52 16.88
CA ALA A 215 -8.67 -32.01 15.72
C ALA A 215 -9.35 -30.67 16.03
N TYR A 216 -10.03 -30.57 17.18
CA TYR A 216 -10.66 -29.34 17.64
C TYR A 216 -9.64 -28.21 17.88
N ILE A 217 -8.54 -28.48 18.59
CA ILE A 217 -7.49 -27.49 18.86
C ILE A 217 -6.89 -27.00 17.56
N THR A 218 -6.53 -27.91 16.64
CA THR A 218 -5.96 -27.56 15.34
C THR A 218 -6.92 -26.72 14.51
N SER A 219 -8.20 -27.13 14.46
CA SER A 219 -9.23 -26.39 13.72
C SER A 219 -9.47 -25.00 14.31
N SER A 220 -9.56 -24.87 15.63
CA SER A 220 -9.75 -23.61 16.34
C SER A 220 -8.59 -22.64 16.08
N ILE A 221 -7.34 -23.10 16.24
CA ILE A 221 -6.15 -22.28 15.96
C ILE A 221 -6.12 -21.86 14.49
N THR A 222 -6.39 -22.77 13.56
CA THR A 222 -6.43 -22.48 12.13
C THR A 222 -7.52 -21.46 11.80
N SER A 223 -8.71 -21.61 12.36
CA SER A 223 -9.84 -20.68 12.19
C SER A 223 -9.45 -19.27 12.66
N THR A 224 -8.99 -19.13 13.89
CA THR A 224 -8.56 -17.84 14.46
C THR A 224 -7.45 -17.20 13.63
N MET A 225 -6.43 -17.97 13.23
CA MET A 225 -5.34 -17.45 12.37
C MET A 225 -5.82 -17.04 10.97
N THR A 226 -6.82 -17.71 10.42
CA THR A 226 -7.39 -17.38 9.11
C THR A 226 -8.26 -16.14 9.20
N THR A 227 -9.11 -16.04 10.22
CA THR A 227 -9.96 -14.88 10.48
C THR A 227 -9.13 -13.62 10.74
N SER A 228 -8.09 -13.71 11.55
CA SER A 228 -7.15 -12.61 11.80
C SER A 228 -6.41 -12.14 10.53
N LYS A 229 -6.09 -13.04 9.59
CA LYS A 229 -5.52 -12.67 8.29
C LYS A 229 -6.53 -12.04 7.35
N LEU A 230 -7.80 -12.41 7.43
CA LEU A 230 -8.89 -11.87 6.60
C LEU A 230 -9.44 -10.55 7.13
N GLN A 231 -9.23 -10.22 8.40
CA GLN A 231 -9.60 -8.94 9.03
C GLN A 231 -8.63 -7.80 8.69
N SER A 232 -8.17 -7.69 7.44
CA SER A 232 -7.89 -6.36 6.90
C SER A 232 -9.24 -5.67 6.80
N VAL A 233 -9.57 -4.82 7.75
CA VAL A 233 -10.86 -4.12 7.92
C VAL A 233 -11.28 -3.32 6.68
N VAL A 234 -10.43 -3.22 5.66
CA VAL A 234 -10.64 -2.46 4.43
C VAL A 234 -10.16 -3.28 3.24
N HIS A 235 -11.10 -3.68 2.38
CA HIS A 235 -10.83 -4.36 1.10
C HIS A 235 -11.22 -3.49 -0.09
N ASN A 236 -12.17 -2.60 0.10
CA ASN A 236 -12.70 -1.72 -0.95
C ASN A 236 -13.11 -0.38 -0.36
N ILE A 237 -13.49 0.56 -1.24
CA ILE A 237 -13.88 1.91 -0.83
C ILE A 237 -15.13 1.96 0.04
N ASN A 238 -16.05 1.01 -0.13
CA ASN A 238 -17.30 0.99 0.64
C ASN A 238 -17.05 0.70 2.13
N ASP A 239 -15.95 0.01 2.45
CA ASP A 239 -15.54 -0.29 3.83
C ASP A 239 -15.03 0.96 4.57
N LEU A 240 -14.91 2.09 3.87
CA LEU A 240 -14.41 3.37 4.38
C LEU A 240 -15.51 4.41 4.60
N SER A 241 -16.79 4.09 4.36
CA SER A 241 -17.91 5.05 4.39
C SER A 241 -18.01 5.83 5.70
N ASP A 242 -17.74 5.18 6.85
CA ASP A 242 -17.83 5.78 8.18
C ASP A 242 -16.44 5.99 8.82
N LYS A 243 -15.38 5.96 8.00
CA LYS A 243 -14.00 6.01 8.49
C LYS A 243 -13.28 7.25 7.99
N LYS A 244 -12.47 7.85 8.87
CA LYS A 244 -11.64 8.99 8.51
C LYS A 244 -10.52 8.57 7.59
N THR A 245 -10.48 9.13 6.38
CA THR A 245 -9.56 8.76 5.30
C THR A 245 -8.60 9.89 5.00
N GLY A 246 -7.30 9.57 4.93
CA GLY A 246 -6.27 10.53 4.54
C GLY A 246 -6.22 10.70 3.03
N VAL A 247 -6.12 11.94 2.57
CA VAL A 247 -5.97 12.33 1.17
C VAL A 247 -4.97 13.45 1.02
N ARG A 248 -4.42 13.64 -0.18
CA ARG A 248 -3.58 14.78 -0.48
C ARG A 248 -4.43 16.00 -0.81
N ILE A 249 -4.05 17.18 -0.28
CA ILE A 249 -4.74 18.45 -0.52
C ILE A 249 -4.81 18.75 -2.02
N GLY A 250 -6.02 19.09 -2.53
CA GLY A 250 -6.27 19.45 -3.93
C GLY A 250 -6.18 18.28 -4.91
N SER A 251 -6.01 17.04 -4.42
CA SER A 251 -5.98 15.85 -5.29
C SER A 251 -7.38 15.47 -5.78
N GLU A 252 -7.41 14.67 -6.86
CA GLU A 252 -8.67 14.10 -7.35
C GLU A 252 -9.26 13.12 -6.33
N ALA A 253 -8.42 12.41 -5.58
CA ALA A 253 -8.84 11.56 -4.47
C ALA A 253 -9.67 12.33 -3.43
N GLU A 254 -9.22 13.54 -3.04
CA GLU A 254 -9.97 14.39 -2.10
C GLU A 254 -11.35 14.78 -2.66
N LYS A 255 -11.40 15.23 -3.92
CA LYS A 255 -12.64 15.62 -4.57
C LYS A 255 -13.60 14.44 -4.72
N TYR A 256 -13.09 13.30 -5.16
CA TYR A 256 -13.86 12.08 -5.32
C TYR A 256 -14.50 11.61 -4.02
N LEU A 257 -13.72 11.55 -2.92
CA LEU A 257 -14.24 11.12 -1.62
C LEU A 257 -15.26 12.11 -1.04
N LYS A 258 -15.00 13.41 -1.16
CA LYS A 258 -15.98 14.45 -0.76
C LYS A 258 -17.28 14.35 -1.55
N SER A 259 -17.23 14.04 -2.85
CA SER A 259 -18.43 13.84 -3.67
C SER A 259 -19.23 12.61 -3.24
N LYS A 260 -18.60 11.64 -2.59
CA LYS A 260 -19.23 10.45 -1.98
C LYS A 260 -19.70 10.69 -0.53
N GLY A 261 -19.50 11.89 0.03
CA GLY A 261 -19.87 12.22 1.41
C GLY A 261 -18.97 11.59 2.47
N MET A 262 -17.77 11.16 2.10
CA MET A 262 -16.84 10.49 3.02
C MET A 262 -16.02 11.49 3.84
N ASP A 263 -15.72 11.15 5.10
CA ASP A 263 -14.87 11.99 5.98
C ASP A 263 -13.40 11.90 5.53
N THR A 264 -12.85 13.07 5.17
CA THR A 264 -11.49 13.18 4.65
C THR A 264 -10.63 14.09 5.51
N LYS A 265 -9.39 13.65 5.80
CA LYS A 265 -8.35 14.48 6.41
C LYS A 265 -7.28 14.78 5.36
N PRO A 266 -7.16 16.04 4.90
CA PRO A 266 -6.17 16.42 3.89
C PRO A 266 -4.76 16.53 4.50
N PHE A 267 -3.75 16.12 3.73
CA PHE A 267 -2.32 16.17 4.06
C PHE A 267 -1.54 16.82 2.91
N THR A 268 -0.45 17.47 3.25
CA THR A 268 0.42 18.13 2.27
C THR A 268 1.22 17.09 1.44
N ASN A 269 1.66 16.01 2.08
CA ASN A 269 2.43 14.96 1.45
C ASN A 269 2.08 13.57 2.00
N LEU A 270 2.52 12.52 1.29
CA LEU A 270 2.23 11.13 1.64
C LEU A 270 2.90 10.70 2.95
N THR A 271 4.07 11.23 3.27
CA THR A 271 4.81 10.88 4.50
C THR A 271 4.05 11.31 5.75
N GLU A 272 3.47 12.52 5.74
CA GLU A 272 2.61 13.00 6.83
C GLU A 272 1.36 12.12 6.97
N ALA A 273 0.72 11.77 5.84
CA ALA A 273 -0.45 10.90 5.85
C ALA A 273 -0.12 9.50 6.42
N VAL A 274 1.03 8.92 6.06
CA VAL A 274 1.49 7.63 6.61
C VAL A 274 1.80 7.73 8.10
N SER A 275 2.37 8.82 8.56
CA SER A 275 2.57 9.05 10.00
C SER A 275 1.24 9.08 10.75
N ALA A 276 0.24 9.79 10.23
CA ALA A 276 -1.10 9.84 10.81
C ALA A 276 -1.80 8.46 10.77
N LEU A 277 -1.59 7.67 9.70
CA LEU A 277 -2.10 6.31 9.59
C LEU A 277 -1.47 5.39 10.65
N ASN A 278 -0.17 5.48 10.85
CA ASN A 278 0.54 4.70 11.87
C ASN A 278 0.14 5.09 13.29
N ASN A 279 -0.19 6.36 13.52
CA ASN A 279 -0.70 6.88 14.80
C ASN A 279 -2.20 6.58 15.01
N ASN A 280 -2.87 5.90 14.07
CA ASN A 280 -4.31 5.62 14.09
C ASN A 280 -5.20 6.88 14.10
N GLU A 281 -4.71 8.01 13.59
CA GLU A 281 -5.50 9.24 13.41
C GLU A 281 -6.46 9.14 12.21
N ILE A 282 -6.09 8.29 11.23
CA ILE A 282 -6.87 7.94 10.05
C ILE A 282 -6.83 6.41 9.87
N THR A 283 -7.83 5.87 9.19
CA THR A 283 -7.95 4.42 8.98
C THR A 283 -7.30 3.95 7.68
N ALA A 284 -7.29 4.80 6.67
CA ALA A 284 -6.73 4.51 5.36
C ALA A 284 -6.23 5.78 4.68
N ILE A 285 -5.37 5.62 3.68
CA ILE A 285 -4.97 6.69 2.75
C ILE A 285 -5.47 6.30 1.37
N ILE A 286 -6.04 7.26 0.64
CA ILE A 286 -6.41 7.11 -0.76
C ILE A 286 -5.58 8.10 -1.58
N ALA A 287 -4.87 7.57 -2.56
CA ALA A 287 -4.06 8.33 -3.51
C ALA A 287 -3.85 7.53 -4.79
N ASP A 288 -3.16 8.14 -5.75
CA ASP A 288 -2.79 7.53 -7.02
C ASP A 288 -2.01 6.22 -6.79
N SER A 289 -2.41 5.16 -7.48
CA SER A 289 -1.77 3.84 -7.36
C SER A 289 -0.25 3.87 -7.49
N PRO A 290 0.35 4.53 -8.50
CA PRO A 290 1.80 4.58 -8.65
C PRO A 290 2.52 5.26 -7.48
N SER A 291 1.92 6.33 -6.91
CA SER A 291 2.50 7.02 -5.76
C SER A 291 2.52 6.15 -4.50
N LEU A 292 1.43 5.42 -4.27
CA LEU A 292 1.35 4.46 -3.15
C LEU A 292 2.31 3.29 -3.34
N GLU A 293 2.38 2.72 -4.55
CA GLU A 293 3.26 1.59 -4.88
C GLU A 293 4.73 1.97 -4.74
N TYR A 294 5.10 3.14 -5.24
CA TYR A 294 6.45 3.67 -5.09
C TYR A 294 6.82 3.85 -3.60
N TYR A 295 5.89 4.42 -2.80
CA TYR A 295 6.12 4.62 -1.38
C TYR A 295 6.36 3.30 -0.63
N VAL A 296 5.52 2.30 -0.85
CA VAL A 296 5.66 0.98 -0.19
C VAL A 296 6.96 0.29 -0.62
N ARG A 297 7.33 0.40 -1.90
CA ARG A 297 8.56 -0.19 -2.43
C ARG A 297 9.82 0.45 -1.85
N THR A 298 9.82 1.78 -1.72
CA THR A 298 10.98 2.53 -1.19
C THR A 298 11.05 2.54 0.33
N ASN A 299 9.93 2.26 1.01
CA ASN A 299 9.83 2.24 2.47
C ASN A 299 9.27 0.90 3.00
N PRO A 300 9.98 -0.23 2.81
CA PRO A 300 9.46 -1.58 3.11
C PRO A 300 9.12 -1.81 4.58
N TYR A 301 9.69 -1.00 5.48
CA TYR A 301 9.48 -1.08 6.93
C TYR A 301 8.50 -0.02 7.47
N SER A 302 7.80 0.69 6.60
CA SER A 302 6.86 1.76 7.00
C SER A 302 5.59 1.28 7.71
N GLY A 303 5.36 -0.02 7.80
CA GLY A 303 4.20 -0.58 8.48
C GLY A 303 2.87 -0.36 7.73
N VAL A 304 2.91 -0.14 6.42
CA VAL A 304 1.73 0.06 5.58
C VAL A 304 1.70 -0.93 4.42
N LYS A 305 0.52 -1.19 3.90
CA LYS A 305 0.30 -2.02 2.71
C LYS A 305 -0.82 -1.45 1.84
N ILE A 306 -0.77 -1.78 0.56
CA ILE A 306 -1.83 -1.44 -0.39
C ILE A 306 -2.84 -2.57 -0.43
N VAL A 307 -4.13 -2.23 -0.48
CA VAL A 307 -5.24 -3.18 -0.51
C VAL A 307 -6.24 -2.81 -1.61
N GLY A 308 -7.01 -3.80 -2.02
CA GLY A 308 -8.05 -3.64 -3.04
C GLY A 308 -7.53 -3.41 -4.47
N PRO A 309 -8.42 -3.48 -5.46
CA PRO A 309 -8.11 -3.15 -6.84
C PRO A 309 -7.96 -1.65 -7.04
N ILE A 310 -7.44 -1.24 -8.20
CA ILE A 310 -7.52 0.14 -8.68
C ILE A 310 -9.01 0.48 -8.91
N PHE A 311 -9.42 1.62 -8.42
CA PHE A 311 -10.74 2.20 -8.64
C PHE A 311 -10.62 3.64 -9.10
N HIS A 312 -11.69 4.24 -9.61
CA HIS A 312 -11.70 5.58 -10.18
C HIS A 312 -10.52 5.79 -11.15
N PRO A 313 -10.61 5.24 -12.39
CA PRO A 313 -9.53 5.35 -13.37
C PRO A 313 -9.20 6.81 -13.67
N GLU A 314 -7.92 7.10 -13.77
CA GLU A 314 -7.36 8.43 -14.01
C GLU A 314 -6.38 8.38 -15.17
N LYS A 315 -6.25 9.51 -15.86
CA LYS A 315 -5.22 9.73 -16.88
C LYS A 315 -4.41 10.97 -16.52
N PHE A 316 -3.09 10.86 -16.57
CA PHE A 316 -2.22 11.99 -16.31
C PHE A 316 -1.76 12.65 -17.61
N GLY A 317 -1.76 13.97 -17.62
CA GLY A 317 -1.25 14.82 -18.70
C GLY A 317 -0.60 16.06 -18.14
N PHE A 318 0.11 16.78 -19.01
CA PHE A 318 0.60 18.11 -18.70
C PHE A 318 -0.53 19.12 -18.90
N ALA A 319 -0.61 20.11 -18.01
CA ALA A 319 -1.60 21.17 -18.12
C ALA A 319 -0.95 22.46 -18.63
N LEU A 320 -1.63 23.14 -19.54
CA LEU A 320 -1.18 24.37 -20.18
C LEU A 320 -2.30 25.42 -20.08
N PRO A 321 -1.98 26.73 -20.19
CA PRO A 321 -3.00 27.76 -20.38
C PRO A 321 -3.89 27.48 -21.60
N LEU A 322 -5.11 27.95 -21.58
CA LEU A 322 -5.98 27.89 -22.76
C LEU A 322 -5.28 28.55 -23.95
N ASN A 323 -5.37 27.92 -25.12
CA ASN A 323 -4.77 28.41 -26.38
C ASN A 323 -3.25 28.49 -26.39
N SER A 324 -2.54 27.74 -25.52
CA SER A 324 -1.08 27.65 -25.55
C SER A 324 -0.60 27.07 -26.89
N GLU A 325 0.36 27.74 -27.52
CA GLU A 325 0.99 27.29 -28.78
C GLU A 325 1.77 25.96 -28.60
N HIS A 326 2.18 25.66 -27.39
CA HIS A 326 2.89 24.41 -27.07
C HIS A 326 2.00 23.18 -27.03
N THR A 327 0.68 23.32 -26.88
CA THR A 327 -0.26 22.19 -26.69
C THR A 327 -0.19 21.19 -27.83
N HIS A 328 -0.28 21.68 -29.09
CA HIS A 328 -0.26 20.80 -30.26
C HIS A 328 1.09 20.10 -30.43
N LYS A 329 2.20 20.83 -30.31
CA LYS A 329 3.55 20.28 -30.43
C LYS A 329 3.86 19.23 -29.36
N LEU A 330 3.49 19.53 -28.11
CA LEU A 330 3.69 18.60 -26.96
C LEU A 330 2.82 17.35 -27.11
N THR A 331 1.56 17.51 -27.50
CA THR A 331 0.65 16.39 -27.78
C THR A 331 1.21 15.49 -28.89
N THR A 332 1.66 16.07 -30.01
CA THR A 332 2.25 15.30 -31.11
C THR A 332 3.52 14.57 -30.68
N TYR A 333 4.35 15.19 -29.84
CA TYR A 333 5.54 14.56 -29.28
C TYR A 333 5.19 13.33 -28.42
N LEU A 334 4.21 13.48 -27.51
CA LEU A 334 3.78 12.39 -26.62
C LEU A 334 3.10 11.25 -27.39
N ILE A 335 2.31 11.56 -28.42
CA ILE A 335 1.74 10.54 -29.31
C ILE A 335 2.87 9.76 -30.01
N GLY A 336 3.90 10.44 -30.50
CA GLY A 336 5.05 9.78 -31.13
C GLY A 336 5.79 8.83 -30.17
N LEU A 337 5.98 9.21 -28.90
CA LEU A 337 6.54 8.33 -27.87
C LEU A 337 5.62 7.12 -27.58
N HIS A 338 4.30 7.33 -27.59
CA HIS A 338 3.35 6.26 -27.41
C HIS A 338 3.38 5.25 -28.58
N GLU A 339 3.42 5.75 -29.82
CA GLU A 339 3.48 4.90 -31.03
C GLU A 339 4.80 4.10 -31.12
N SER A 340 5.92 4.70 -30.71
CA SER A 340 7.22 4.01 -30.70
C SER A 340 7.38 3.02 -29.53
N GLY A 341 6.48 3.07 -28.54
CA GLY A 341 6.58 2.28 -27.31
C GLY A 341 7.58 2.86 -26.28
N GLU A 342 8.23 3.97 -26.57
CA GLU A 342 9.20 4.62 -25.67
C GLU A 342 8.54 5.19 -24.40
N LEU A 343 7.23 5.45 -24.45
CA LEU A 343 6.48 5.95 -23.29
C LEU A 343 6.39 4.92 -22.15
N TYR A 344 6.55 3.63 -22.45
CA TYR A 344 6.38 2.52 -21.50
C TYR A 344 7.69 1.82 -21.11
N ASN A 345 8.82 2.27 -21.66
CA ASN A 345 10.17 1.80 -21.37
C ASN A 345 10.90 2.76 -20.44
#